data_06cd048968447141e78ef088e9b777b6
#
_entry.id   06cd048968447141e78ef088e9b777b6
#
_cell.length_a   1.000
_cell.length_b   1.000
_cell.length_c   1.000
_cell.angle_alpha   90.00
_cell.angle_beta   90.00
_cell.angle_gamma   90.00
#
_symmetry.space_group_name_H-M   'P 1'
#
loop_
_entity.id
_entity.type
_entity.pdbx_description
1 polymer ?
#
loop_
_entity_poly.entity_id
_entity_poly.type
_entity_poly.pdbx_seq_one_letter_code
_entity_poly.pdbx_strand_id
1 'polypeptide(L)'
;MLRGPAGPARMTHAGLVSQMSAPRLTDKRWSIDLEKKIQQEHYSDEDAYSKRYGFNPDSGKEIFVIDTPPPYPSGTWHIGAVAQYSMIDVIARSQRLLGKEVKFPWGVDRNGINVEFTVEKNTGRKMKTYDRAEFLELCKETIEEFPQSMRNTARRVGLSMDFANEYLTDAPNYRMVTQTIFTELFKRGAIVEDLRPNIYDPVEGTTIADAEVERLQRRTKLIDVKWTTEDGEEMIISTTRPELICACGIVVVHPDDKRYQHLIGKKAMLPIPVSGREISVEIATHPSVKSDFGSGILMVCSFGDQNDVAVFRELGLTPFQAIDLDGCMTDIAGPFASMKVSEARKAVIEHLESENKIHQIVEKEQEVPVSERGKNPVEIILLKEWYVRQTHIQDRISELADEIEFHPPRNKQFLLDWMDNISIDWPISRRRWYHTEIPIWYADNRTKVICAPSGVYVQPWCESPPDSSEVLDRDSREVLGTYGELKSELGEIIGEEKVFDTWMDSSNSNLFVSGYLNDMDTFEKAFPTAIRPQGKEIVRTWLYYTLLKSTLLLDKPGFKHVWIDGLGMDPW
;
A
#
# COMPACT_ATOMS: atom_id res chain seq x y z
N MET A 1 23.43 -9.31 -70.35
CA MET A 1 22.46 -10.16 -69.66
C MET A 1 23.09 -10.68 -68.39
N LEU A 2 22.85 -10.01 -67.27
CA LEU A 2 23.33 -10.43 -65.97
C LEU A 2 22.10 -11.01 -65.21
N ARG A 3 22.14 -12.30 -64.86
CA ARG A 3 21.17 -12.96 -64.02
C ARG A 3 21.42 -12.55 -62.57
N GLY A 4 20.44 -11.92 -61.92
CA GLY A 4 20.43 -11.66 -60.48
C GLY A 4 20.26 -12.93 -59.65
N PRO A 5 20.65 -12.91 -58.35
CA PRO A 5 20.57 -14.08 -57.49
C PRO A 5 19.11 -14.45 -57.18
N ALA A 6 18.82 -15.74 -57.16
CA ALA A 6 17.53 -16.29 -56.78
C ALA A 6 17.22 -15.96 -55.32
N GLY A 7 16.07 -15.34 -55.05
CA GLY A 7 15.57 -15.09 -53.72
C GLY A 7 15.18 -16.38 -52.98
N PRO A 8 15.11 -16.35 -51.64
CA PRO A 8 14.83 -17.54 -50.85
C PRO A 8 13.43 -18.11 -51.19
N ALA A 9 13.38 -19.42 -51.41
CA ALA A 9 12.17 -20.16 -51.73
C ALA A 9 11.16 -19.96 -50.56
N ARG A 10 10.00 -19.38 -50.84
CA ARG A 10 8.87 -19.36 -49.94
C ARG A 10 8.40 -20.80 -49.71
N MET A 11 8.66 -21.35 -48.51
CA MET A 11 8.00 -22.56 -48.06
C MET A 11 6.50 -22.29 -47.99
N THR A 12 5.71 -23.01 -48.76
CA THR A 12 4.26 -22.92 -48.74
C THR A 12 3.74 -23.56 -47.43
N HIS A 13 2.71 -22.96 -46.85
CA HIS A 13 2.08 -23.42 -45.62
C HIS A 13 1.68 -24.91 -45.66
N ALA A 14 1.44 -25.47 -46.83
CA ALA A 14 1.12 -26.88 -47.05
C ALA A 14 2.28 -27.84 -46.75
N GLY A 15 3.53 -27.42 -46.90
CA GLY A 15 4.71 -28.26 -46.62
C GLY A 15 5.02 -28.42 -45.11
N LEU A 16 4.62 -27.46 -44.30
CA LEU A 16 4.76 -27.51 -42.84
C LEU A 16 3.71 -28.41 -42.17
N VAL A 17 2.48 -28.48 -42.73
CA VAL A 17 1.39 -29.28 -42.17
C VAL A 17 1.59 -30.78 -42.41
N SER A 18 2.33 -31.20 -43.44
CA SER A 18 2.55 -32.63 -43.75
C SER A 18 3.57 -33.35 -42.82
N GLN A 19 4.34 -32.59 -41.99
CA GLN A 19 5.25 -33.18 -40.99
C GLN A 19 4.74 -33.17 -39.56
N MET A 20 3.58 -32.57 -39.30
CA MET A 20 2.92 -32.67 -38.00
C MET A 20 2.12 -33.98 -37.97
N SER A 21 2.61 -34.98 -37.24
CA SER A 21 1.79 -36.16 -36.94
C SER A 21 0.52 -35.68 -36.23
N ALA A 22 -0.65 -36.08 -36.73
CA ALA A 22 -1.92 -35.77 -36.10
C ALA A 22 -1.87 -36.21 -34.62
N PRO A 23 -2.30 -35.40 -33.68
CA PRO A 23 -2.27 -35.76 -32.27
C PRO A 23 -3.07 -37.03 -32.05
N ARG A 24 -2.42 -38.07 -31.52
CA ARG A 24 -3.08 -39.36 -31.21
C ARG A 24 -3.73 -39.26 -29.83
N LEU A 25 -4.76 -38.43 -29.70
CA LEU A 25 -5.58 -38.41 -28.49
C LEU A 25 -6.52 -39.59 -28.52
N THR A 26 -6.31 -40.57 -27.65
CA THR A 26 -7.20 -41.72 -27.45
C THR A 26 -8.48 -41.31 -26.75
N ASP A 27 -8.37 -40.39 -25.79
CA ASP A 27 -9.47 -39.86 -25.03
C ASP A 27 -9.92 -38.49 -25.59
N LYS A 28 -11.14 -38.43 -26.12
CA LYS A 28 -11.70 -37.25 -26.80
C LYS A 28 -12.59 -36.39 -25.90
N ARG A 29 -12.87 -36.84 -24.69
CA ARG A 29 -13.71 -36.14 -23.71
C ARG A 29 -13.04 -36.13 -22.36
N TRP A 30 -13.12 -34.97 -21.70
CA TRP A 30 -12.70 -34.85 -20.32
C TRP A 30 -13.55 -35.71 -19.38
N SER A 31 -12.93 -36.32 -18.39
CA SER A 31 -13.59 -36.97 -17.25
C SER A 31 -12.73 -36.82 -16.00
N ILE A 32 -13.33 -36.91 -14.83
CA ILE A 32 -12.62 -36.89 -13.54
C ILE A 32 -11.57 -38.01 -13.46
N ASP A 33 -11.87 -39.20 -14.01
CA ASP A 33 -10.96 -40.32 -13.99
C ASP A 33 -9.75 -40.11 -14.91
N LEU A 34 -9.97 -39.49 -16.08
CA LEU A 34 -8.88 -39.08 -16.97
C LEU A 34 -7.99 -38.02 -16.30
N GLU A 35 -8.60 -37.03 -15.65
CA GLU A 35 -7.86 -36.00 -14.91
C GLU A 35 -6.98 -36.63 -13.81
N LYS A 36 -7.54 -37.50 -12.96
CA LYS A 36 -6.79 -38.21 -11.91
C LYS A 36 -5.65 -39.04 -12.48
N LYS A 37 -5.88 -39.73 -13.59
CA LYS A 37 -4.85 -40.51 -14.28
C LYS A 37 -3.70 -39.62 -14.76
N ILE A 38 -4.01 -38.48 -15.41
CA ILE A 38 -2.99 -37.52 -15.88
C ILE A 38 -2.23 -36.93 -14.69
N GLN A 39 -2.92 -36.57 -13.62
CA GLN A 39 -2.28 -36.05 -12.40
C GLN A 39 -1.31 -37.07 -11.81
N GLN A 40 -1.71 -38.32 -11.73
CA GLN A 40 -0.87 -39.42 -11.20
C GLN A 40 0.34 -39.70 -12.10
N GLU A 41 0.17 -39.68 -13.42
CA GLU A 41 1.24 -40.00 -14.39
C GLU A 41 2.26 -38.86 -14.55
N HIS A 42 1.82 -37.60 -14.40
CA HIS A 42 2.63 -36.44 -14.80
C HIS A 42 2.96 -35.44 -13.69
N TYR A 43 2.24 -35.46 -12.58
CA TYR A 43 2.35 -34.45 -11.52
C TYR A 43 2.58 -35.01 -10.11
N SER A 44 2.60 -36.34 -9.90
CA SER A 44 2.80 -36.94 -8.59
C SER A 44 4.28 -37.12 -8.24
N ASP A 45 5.14 -37.20 -9.24
CA ASP A 45 6.60 -37.30 -9.06
C ASP A 45 7.20 -35.87 -8.99
N GLU A 46 7.65 -35.48 -7.80
CA GLU A 46 8.23 -34.14 -7.55
C GLU A 46 9.50 -33.91 -8.35
N ASP A 47 10.37 -34.93 -8.48
CA ASP A 47 11.64 -34.83 -9.21
C ASP A 47 11.38 -34.65 -10.71
N ALA A 48 10.47 -35.46 -11.26
CA ALA A 48 10.07 -35.34 -12.66
C ALA A 48 9.38 -34.01 -12.96
N TYR A 49 8.57 -33.53 -12.02
CA TYR A 49 7.90 -32.22 -12.13
C TYR A 49 8.92 -31.08 -12.10
N SER A 50 9.81 -31.06 -11.11
CA SER A 50 10.86 -30.05 -10.97
C SER A 50 11.81 -30.05 -12.16
N LYS A 51 12.17 -31.22 -12.67
CA LYS A 51 12.98 -31.35 -13.89
C LYS A 51 12.29 -30.76 -15.13
N ARG A 52 10.96 -30.79 -15.18
CA ARG A 52 10.18 -30.29 -16.32
C ARG A 52 9.94 -28.79 -16.26
N TYR A 53 9.68 -28.24 -15.09
CA TYR A 53 9.22 -26.87 -14.90
C TYR A 53 10.14 -26.00 -14.05
N GLY A 54 11.12 -26.59 -13.37
CA GLY A 54 12.15 -25.87 -12.63
C GLY A 54 13.00 -24.99 -13.54
N PHE A 55 13.40 -23.86 -13.02
CA PHE A 55 14.26 -22.89 -13.71
C PHE A 55 15.72 -23.35 -13.70
N ASN A 56 16.37 -23.29 -14.88
CA ASN A 56 17.80 -23.59 -15.04
C ASN A 56 18.54 -22.37 -15.63
N PRO A 57 19.25 -21.58 -14.81
CA PRO A 57 19.98 -20.39 -15.29
C PRO A 57 21.08 -20.71 -16.31
N ASP A 58 21.60 -21.94 -16.31
CA ASP A 58 22.70 -22.41 -17.17
C ASP A 58 22.22 -23.11 -18.46
N SER A 59 20.93 -23.02 -18.76
CA SER A 59 20.34 -23.66 -19.96
C SER A 59 20.86 -23.10 -21.29
N GLY A 60 21.47 -21.92 -21.28
CA GLY A 60 21.90 -21.18 -22.47
C GLY A 60 20.77 -20.58 -23.31
N LYS A 61 19.52 -20.71 -22.84
CA LYS A 61 18.32 -20.15 -23.48
C LYS A 61 18.07 -18.72 -23.03
N GLU A 62 17.27 -17.97 -23.81
CA GLU A 62 16.74 -16.68 -23.38
C GLU A 62 15.84 -16.86 -22.14
N ILE A 63 16.16 -16.12 -21.06
CA ILE A 63 15.39 -16.17 -19.82
C ILE A 63 14.12 -15.36 -19.96
N PHE A 64 12.98 -15.95 -19.55
CA PHE A 64 11.68 -15.31 -19.51
C PHE A 64 11.08 -15.40 -18.11
N VAL A 65 11.14 -14.30 -17.36
CA VAL A 65 10.64 -14.24 -15.98
C VAL A 65 9.19 -13.78 -15.97
N ILE A 66 8.33 -14.55 -15.31
CA ILE A 66 6.93 -14.20 -15.03
C ILE A 66 6.87 -13.82 -13.56
N ASP A 67 6.64 -12.54 -13.27
CA ASP A 67 6.44 -12.02 -11.94
C ASP A 67 4.93 -11.92 -11.66
N THR A 68 4.36 -12.91 -11.02
CA THR A 68 2.94 -12.92 -10.63
C THR A 68 2.74 -12.32 -9.25
N PRO A 69 1.55 -11.72 -8.96
CA PRO A 69 1.23 -11.37 -7.59
C PRO A 69 1.25 -12.64 -6.73
N PRO A 70 2.09 -12.71 -5.68
CA PRO A 70 2.06 -13.85 -4.79
C PRO A 70 0.71 -13.89 -4.09
N PRO A 71 -0.05 -15.02 -4.17
CA PRO A 71 -1.36 -15.10 -3.56
C PRO A 71 -1.27 -14.97 -2.04
N TYR A 72 -2.23 -14.23 -1.48
CA TYR A 72 -2.38 -14.11 -0.04
C TYR A 72 -3.09 -15.36 0.52
N PRO A 73 -2.60 -15.97 1.60
CA PRO A 73 -3.16 -17.20 2.16
C PRO A 73 -4.41 -16.91 3.01
N SER A 74 -5.51 -16.53 2.37
CA SER A 74 -6.78 -16.14 3.02
C SER A 74 -7.88 -17.19 2.88
N GLY A 75 -7.56 -18.44 2.68
CA GLY A 75 -8.54 -19.54 2.56
C GLY A 75 -8.40 -20.36 1.29
N THR A 76 -9.52 -20.97 0.87
CA THR A 76 -9.54 -21.80 -0.35
C THR A 76 -9.54 -20.94 -1.61
N TRP A 77 -8.74 -21.31 -2.60
CA TRP A 77 -8.75 -20.65 -3.90
C TRP A 77 -10.13 -20.75 -4.55
N HIS A 78 -10.70 -19.60 -4.87
CA HIS A 78 -11.95 -19.50 -5.61
C HIS A 78 -11.71 -19.61 -7.13
N ILE A 79 -12.77 -19.83 -7.89
CA ILE A 79 -12.69 -20.05 -9.34
C ILE A 79 -12.00 -18.89 -10.09
N GLY A 80 -12.16 -17.64 -9.62
CA GLY A 80 -11.51 -16.48 -10.21
C GLY A 80 -9.98 -16.56 -10.13
N ALA A 81 -9.43 -16.92 -8.97
CA ALA A 81 -7.98 -17.11 -8.80
C ALA A 81 -7.49 -18.26 -9.71
N VAL A 82 -8.18 -19.39 -9.72
CA VAL A 82 -7.84 -20.53 -10.59
C VAL A 82 -7.84 -20.11 -12.07
N ALA A 83 -8.84 -19.37 -12.51
CA ALA A 83 -8.94 -18.90 -13.91
C ALA A 83 -7.76 -17.96 -14.25
N GLN A 84 -7.46 -16.99 -13.39
CA GLN A 84 -6.35 -16.04 -13.59
C GLN A 84 -5.02 -16.76 -13.72
N TYR A 85 -4.66 -17.61 -12.74
CA TYR A 85 -3.39 -18.33 -12.79
C TYR A 85 -3.30 -19.33 -13.93
N SER A 86 -4.43 -19.92 -14.36
CA SER A 86 -4.46 -20.78 -15.55
C SER A 86 -4.15 -19.99 -16.83
N MET A 87 -4.66 -18.76 -16.97
CA MET A 87 -4.33 -17.89 -18.10
C MET A 87 -2.85 -17.47 -18.09
N ILE A 88 -2.29 -17.18 -16.91
CA ILE A 88 -0.85 -16.89 -16.76
C ILE A 88 -0.01 -18.12 -17.15
N ASP A 89 -0.46 -19.32 -16.79
CA ASP A 89 0.22 -20.58 -17.15
C ASP A 89 0.23 -20.85 -18.65
N VAL A 90 -0.78 -20.39 -19.39
CA VAL A 90 -0.76 -20.43 -20.86
C VAL A 90 0.43 -19.61 -21.41
N ILE A 91 0.72 -18.45 -20.81
CA ILE A 91 1.89 -17.64 -21.21
C ILE A 91 3.18 -18.43 -20.94
N ALA A 92 3.33 -18.99 -19.74
CA ALA A 92 4.50 -19.78 -19.34
C ALA A 92 4.73 -20.95 -20.32
N ARG A 93 3.70 -21.74 -20.61
CA ARG A 93 3.79 -22.87 -21.54
C ARG A 93 4.11 -22.43 -22.97
N SER A 94 3.50 -21.35 -23.43
CA SER A 94 3.77 -20.79 -24.76
C SER A 94 5.22 -20.36 -24.91
N GLN A 95 5.78 -19.69 -23.91
CA GLN A 95 7.18 -19.25 -23.95
C GLN A 95 8.17 -20.44 -23.89
N ARG A 96 7.86 -21.49 -23.12
CA ARG A 96 8.64 -22.75 -23.16
C ARG A 96 8.59 -23.43 -24.53
N LEU A 97 7.41 -23.46 -25.17
CA LEU A 97 7.28 -24.00 -26.54
C LEU A 97 8.06 -23.17 -27.57
N LEU A 98 8.23 -21.87 -27.34
CA LEU A 98 9.09 -21.00 -28.16
C LEU A 98 10.58 -21.17 -27.85
N GLY A 99 10.96 -22.06 -26.95
CA GLY A 99 12.35 -22.42 -26.64
C GLY A 99 12.99 -21.58 -25.55
N LYS A 100 12.25 -20.75 -24.83
CA LYS A 100 12.80 -19.94 -23.73
C LYS A 100 12.94 -20.74 -22.45
N GLU A 101 13.84 -20.27 -21.58
CA GLU A 101 13.95 -20.71 -20.19
C GLU A 101 13.00 -19.87 -19.33
N VAL A 102 11.93 -20.48 -18.85
CA VAL A 102 10.86 -19.75 -18.14
C VAL A 102 11.04 -19.88 -16.64
N LYS A 103 11.29 -18.75 -15.97
CA LYS A 103 11.26 -18.64 -14.51
C LYS A 103 9.85 -18.24 -14.06
N PHE A 104 9.12 -19.18 -13.48
CA PHE A 104 7.75 -19.00 -13.02
C PHE A 104 7.60 -19.62 -11.62
N PRO A 105 8.18 -18.99 -10.57
CA PRO A 105 8.17 -19.54 -9.22
C PRO A 105 6.79 -19.45 -8.58
N TRP A 106 6.49 -20.39 -7.69
CA TRP A 106 5.39 -20.28 -6.77
C TRP A 106 5.76 -19.32 -5.63
N GLY A 107 5.00 -18.25 -5.44
CA GLY A 107 5.17 -17.33 -4.33
C GLY A 107 3.93 -17.31 -3.44
N VAL A 108 4.09 -16.99 -2.16
CA VAL A 108 2.98 -16.75 -1.22
C VAL A 108 3.26 -15.47 -0.45
N ASP A 109 2.31 -14.54 -0.45
CA ASP A 109 2.39 -13.33 0.36
C ASP A 109 1.86 -13.63 1.76
N ARG A 110 2.79 -13.78 2.70
CA ARG A 110 2.49 -14.13 4.10
C ARG A 110 2.56 -12.93 5.04
N ASN A 111 2.94 -11.75 4.55
CA ASN A 111 2.91 -10.53 5.32
C ASN A 111 1.53 -9.87 5.19
N GLY A 112 0.91 -9.52 6.31
CA GLY A 112 -0.36 -8.79 6.23
C GLY A 112 -1.12 -8.70 7.53
N ILE A 113 -1.74 -7.55 7.74
CA ILE A 113 -2.58 -7.23 8.89
C ILE A 113 -3.75 -8.23 9.08
N ASN A 114 -4.21 -8.89 8.01
CA ASN A 114 -5.29 -9.87 8.07
C ASN A 114 -4.93 -11.09 8.92
N VAL A 115 -3.64 -11.48 8.98
CA VAL A 115 -3.16 -12.56 9.85
C VAL A 115 -3.36 -12.17 11.30
N GLU A 116 -2.92 -10.96 11.66
CA GLU A 116 -3.07 -10.44 13.02
C GLU A 116 -4.53 -10.31 13.43
N PHE A 117 -5.41 -9.83 12.54
CA PHE A 117 -6.85 -9.79 12.80
C PHE A 117 -7.47 -11.16 12.98
N THR A 118 -6.98 -12.16 12.24
CA THR A 118 -7.44 -13.54 12.42
C THR A 118 -7.04 -14.05 13.80
N VAL A 119 -5.83 -13.80 14.25
CA VAL A 119 -5.38 -14.13 15.62
C VAL A 119 -6.22 -13.40 16.67
N GLU A 120 -6.39 -12.07 16.53
CA GLU A 120 -7.22 -11.27 17.45
C GLU A 120 -8.66 -11.80 17.52
N LYS A 121 -9.25 -12.15 16.37
CA LYS A 121 -10.61 -12.70 16.29
C LYS A 121 -10.72 -14.08 16.94
N ASN A 122 -9.77 -14.96 16.66
CA ASN A 122 -9.78 -16.34 17.17
C ASN A 122 -9.55 -16.39 18.69
N THR A 123 -8.71 -15.51 19.21
CA THR A 123 -8.37 -15.48 20.64
C THR A 123 -9.23 -14.52 21.47
N GLY A 124 -9.95 -13.59 20.83
CA GLY A 124 -10.71 -12.53 21.49
C GLY A 124 -9.85 -11.48 22.20
N ARG A 125 -8.54 -11.47 21.97
CA ARG A 125 -7.58 -10.55 22.60
C ARG A 125 -6.93 -9.65 21.54
N LYS A 126 -6.71 -8.38 21.88
CA LYS A 126 -6.03 -7.42 21.01
C LYS A 126 -4.50 -7.60 21.04
N MET A 127 -3.83 -7.39 19.91
CA MET A 127 -2.36 -7.49 19.73
C MET A 127 -1.60 -6.87 20.91
N LYS A 128 -1.91 -5.61 21.27
CA LYS A 128 -1.24 -4.87 22.36
C LYS A 128 -1.31 -5.52 23.75
N THR A 129 -2.12 -6.56 23.92
CA THR A 129 -2.27 -7.29 25.21
C THR A 129 -1.39 -8.54 25.29
N TYR A 130 -0.60 -8.80 24.26
CA TYR A 130 0.36 -9.91 24.19
C TYR A 130 1.79 -9.42 24.41
N ASP A 131 2.68 -10.35 24.75
CA ASP A 131 4.10 -10.21 24.42
C ASP A 131 4.26 -10.27 22.91
N ARG A 132 5.18 -9.46 22.34
CA ARG A 132 5.36 -9.39 20.89
C ARG A 132 5.80 -10.71 20.28
N ALA A 133 6.74 -11.41 20.93
CA ALA A 133 7.22 -12.69 20.43
C ALA A 133 6.11 -13.76 20.46
N GLU A 134 5.31 -13.82 21.56
CA GLU A 134 4.14 -14.70 21.66
C GLU A 134 3.15 -14.45 20.53
N PHE A 135 2.83 -13.18 20.26
CA PHE A 135 1.87 -12.82 19.21
C PHE A 135 2.38 -13.20 17.81
N LEU A 136 3.67 -12.98 17.53
CA LEU A 136 4.28 -13.33 16.25
C LEU A 136 4.25 -14.85 16.01
N GLU A 137 4.45 -15.68 17.03
CA GLU A 137 4.32 -17.15 16.90
C GLU A 137 2.86 -17.55 16.60
N LEU A 138 1.87 -16.96 17.27
CA LEU A 138 0.46 -17.20 16.95
C LEU A 138 0.10 -16.80 15.51
N CYS A 139 0.69 -15.72 14.99
CA CYS A 139 0.52 -15.35 13.60
C CYS A 139 1.12 -16.38 12.63
N LYS A 140 2.33 -16.89 12.90
CA LYS A 140 2.96 -17.94 12.10
C LYS A 140 2.13 -19.22 12.10
N GLU A 141 1.69 -19.68 13.26
CA GLU A 141 0.82 -20.86 13.38
C GLU A 141 -0.47 -20.70 12.58
N THR A 142 -1.11 -19.53 12.68
CA THR A 142 -2.37 -19.24 11.99
C THR A 142 -2.23 -19.32 10.47
N ILE A 143 -1.08 -18.93 9.92
CA ILE A 143 -0.90 -18.85 8.46
C ILE A 143 -0.40 -20.17 7.85
N GLU A 144 0.14 -21.11 8.64
CA GLU A 144 0.75 -22.35 8.13
C GLU A 144 -0.23 -23.28 7.41
N GLU A 145 -1.50 -23.30 7.77
CA GLU A 145 -2.47 -24.23 7.18
C GLU A 145 -2.85 -23.89 5.72
N PHE A 146 -2.81 -22.61 5.34
CA PHE A 146 -3.35 -22.14 4.06
C PHE A 146 -2.43 -22.39 2.85
N PRO A 147 -1.10 -22.18 2.90
CA PRO A 147 -0.21 -22.30 1.74
C PRO A 147 -0.27 -23.69 1.11
N GLN A 148 -0.33 -24.74 1.92
CA GLN A 148 -0.38 -26.12 1.42
C GLN A 148 -1.68 -26.42 0.67
N SER A 149 -2.82 -25.90 1.14
CA SER A 149 -4.11 -26.07 0.46
C SER A 149 -4.11 -25.39 -0.91
N MET A 150 -3.57 -24.17 -0.98
CA MET A 150 -3.45 -23.39 -2.21
C MET A 150 -2.50 -24.07 -3.21
N ARG A 151 -1.33 -24.49 -2.75
CA ARG A 151 -0.34 -25.25 -3.54
C ARG A 151 -0.96 -26.53 -4.13
N ASN A 152 -1.69 -27.29 -3.30
CA ASN A 152 -2.38 -28.51 -3.76
C ASN A 152 -3.42 -28.20 -4.85
N THR A 153 -4.18 -27.12 -4.71
CA THR A 153 -5.14 -26.68 -5.73
C THR A 153 -4.42 -26.28 -7.01
N ALA A 154 -3.36 -25.47 -6.93
CA ALA A 154 -2.54 -25.07 -8.09
C ALA A 154 -1.96 -26.29 -8.85
N ARG A 155 -1.48 -27.29 -8.12
CA ARG A 155 -0.98 -28.55 -8.71
C ARG A 155 -2.09 -29.38 -9.33
N ARG A 156 -3.25 -29.46 -8.70
CA ARG A 156 -4.41 -30.19 -9.27
C ARG A 156 -4.92 -29.55 -10.55
N VAL A 157 -4.88 -28.23 -10.65
CA VAL A 157 -5.21 -27.50 -11.90
C VAL A 157 -4.15 -27.73 -12.98
N GLY A 158 -2.95 -28.18 -12.59
CA GLY A 158 -1.85 -28.50 -13.48
C GLY A 158 -1.01 -27.29 -13.88
N LEU A 159 -0.94 -26.27 -13.03
CA LEU A 159 -0.08 -25.10 -13.27
C LEU A 159 1.39 -25.53 -13.40
N SER A 160 2.11 -24.99 -14.38
CA SER A 160 3.52 -25.28 -14.64
C SER A 160 4.48 -24.35 -13.88
N MET A 161 4.14 -24.04 -12.63
CA MET A 161 4.98 -23.22 -11.75
C MET A 161 6.12 -24.04 -11.15
N ASP A 162 7.20 -23.36 -10.79
CA ASP A 162 8.32 -23.97 -10.09
C ASP A 162 8.03 -24.01 -8.58
N PHE A 163 7.42 -25.09 -8.13
CA PHE A 163 7.09 -25.32 -6.72
C PHE A 163 8.29 -25.77 -5.87
N ALA A 164 9.38 -26.21 -6.49
CA ALA A 164 10.59 -26.59 -5.77
C ALA A 164 11.37 -25.35 -5.28
N ASN A 165 11.29 -24.25 -6.03
CA ASN A 165 11.90 -22.98 -5.71
C ASN A 165 10.83 -21.95 -5.31
N GLU A 166 9.90 -22.36 -4.45
CA GLU A 166 8.89 -21.45 -3.90
C GLU A 166 9.52 -20.38 -3.02
N TYR A 167 8.87 -19.23 -2.93
CA TYR A 167 9.25 -18.16 -2.02
C TYR A 167 8.08 -17.69 -1.16
N LEU A 168 8.41 -17.27 0.05
CA LEU A 168 7.49 -16.74 1.04
C LEU A 168 7.94 -15.32 1.38
N THR A 169 7.03 -14.35 1.38
CA THR A 169 7.41 -12.94 1.63
C THR A 169 7.85 -12.70 3.07
N ASP A 170 7.48 -13.58 4.01
CA ASP A 170 7.92 -13.54 5.40
C ASP A 170 9.22 -14.33 5.67
N ALA A 171 9.80 -14.96 4.65
CA ALA A 171 11.08 -15.67 4.81
C ALA A 171 12.25 -14.68 4.97
N PRO A 172 13.28 -15.04 5.79
CA PRO A 172 14.40 -14.14 6.07
C PRO A 172 15.13 -13.62 4.82
N ASN A 173 15.29 -14.44 3.78
CA ASN A 173 15.93 -14.05 2.53
C ASN A 173 15.09 -13.03 1.72
N TYR A 174 13.77 -13.10 1.79
CA TYR A 174 12.89 -12.12 1.15
C TYR A 174 12.87 -10.81 1.94
N ARG A 175 12.69 -10.88 3.26
CA ARG A 175 12.73 -9.73 4.17
C ARG A 175 14.06 -8.99 4.09
N MET A 176 15.17 -9.71 3.96
CA MET A 176 16.50 -9.13 3.75
C MET A 176 16.55 -8.22 2.51
N VAL A 177 15.92 -8.65 1.40
CA VAL A 177 15.84 -7.83 0.18
C VAL A 177 15.05 -6.56 0.44
N THR A 178 13.89 -6.65 1.09
CA THR A 178 13.08 -5.48 1.46
C THR A 178 13.85 -4.50 2.35
N GLN A 179 14.51 -5.01 3.37
CA GLN A 179 15.31 -4.19 4.31
C GLN A 179 16.49 -3.53 3.62
N THR A 180 17.18 -4.24 2.73
CA THR A 180 18.29 -3.67 1.94
C THR A 180 17.80 -2.54 1.03
N ILE A 181 16.68 -2.73 0.33
CA ILE A 181 16.08 -1.70 -0.53
C ILE A 181 15.74 -0.46 0.30
N PHE A 182 15.13 -0.63 1.47
CA PHE A 182 14.83 0.49 2.36
C PHE A 182 16.11 1.24 2.73
N THR A 183 17.15 0.55 3.19
CA THR A 183 18.41 1.17 3.64
C THR A 183 19.07 1.95 2.49
N GLU A 184 19.12 1.38 1.28
CA GLU A 184 19.66 2.05 0.10
C GLU A 184 18.86 3.31 -0.27
N LEU A 185 17.54 3.23 -0.27
CA LEU A 185 16.67 4.37 -0.58
C LEU A 185 16.71 5.44 0.53
N PHE A 186 16.86 5.05 1.79
CA PHE A 186 17.05 5.99 2.88
C PHE A 186 18.36 6.77 2.73
N LYS A 187 19.48 6.10 2.47
CA LYS A 187 20.79 6.76 2.24
C LYS A 187 20.75 7.74 1.06
N ARG A 188 19.98 7.42 0.01
CA ARG A 188 19.79 8.30 -1.16
C ARG A 188 18.79 9.43 -0.93
N GLY A 189 18.16 9.51 0.25
CA GLY A 189 17.16 10.53 0.57
C GLY A 189 15.79 10.33 -0.07
N ALA A 190 15.57 9.19 -0.72
CA ALA A 190 14.27 8.82 -1.27
C ALA A 190 13.28 8.35 -0.19
N ILE A 191 13.79 7.89 0.96
CA ILE A 191 12.99 7.58 2.14
C ILE A 191 13.33 8.55 3.27
N VAL A 192 12.31 9.02 3.98
CA VAL A 192 12.43 9.96 5.10
C VAL A 192 11.52 9.56 6.25
N GLU A 193 11.93 9.86 7.50
CA GLU A 193 11.05 9.84 8.66
C GLU A 193 10.62 11.27 8.98
N ASP A 194 9.32 11.54 9.01
CA ASP A 194 8.79 12.89 9.17
C ASP A 194 7.50 12.91 9.98
N LEU A 195 7.22 14.06 10.61
CA LEU A 195 5.99 14.31 11.35
C LEU A 195 4.97 14.97 10.40
N ARG A 196 3.98 14.18 9.98
CA ARG A 196 2.97 14.65 9.01
C ARG A 196 1.56 14.23 9.41
N PRO A 197 0.53 14.93 8.91
CA PRO A 197 -0.84 14.41 8.94
C PRO A 197 -0.93 13.09 8.16
N ASN A 198 -1.45 12.05 8.81
CA ASN A 198 -1.62 10.72 8.23
C ASN A 198 -3.06 10.26 8.33
N ILE A 199 -3.52 9.53 7.32
CA ILE A 199 -4.75 8.75 7.42
C ILE A 199 -4.49 7.61 8.41
N TYR A 200 -5.38 7.49 9.39
CA TYR A 200 -5.20 6.56 10.50
C TYR A 200 -6.53 5.86 10.83
N ASP A 201 -6.47 4.57 11.02
CA ASP A 201 -7.61 3.78 11.54
C ASP A 201 -7.44 3.57 13.05
N PRO A 202 -8.24 4.24 13.90
CA PRO A 202 -8.13 4.10 15.36
C PRO A 202 -8.54 2.73 15.89
N VAL A 203 -9.35 1.97 15.14
CA VAL A 203 -9.79 0.62 15.52
C VAL A 203 -8.68 -0.40 15.25
N GLU A 204 -8.00 -0.25 14.11
CA GLU A 204 -6.85 -1.07 13.73
C GLU A 204 -5.56 -0.61 14.42
N GLY A 205 -5.53 0.64 14.90
CA GLY A 205 -4.39 1.22 15.59
C GLY A 205 -3.18 1.48 14.70
N THR A 206 -3.39 1.78 13.41
CA THR A 206 -2.31 1.95 12.43
C THR A 206 -2.62 3.00 11.36
N THR A 207 -1.57 3.50 10.72
CA THR A 207 -1.66 4.34 9.53
C THR A 207 -2.13 3.55 8.33
N ILE A 208 -2.86 4.22 7.42
CA ILE A 208 -3.41 3.67 6.18
C ILE A 208 -2.82 4.47 5.02
N ALA A 209 -2.35 3.77 3.96
CA ALA A 209 -1.92 4.44 2.74
C ALA A 209 -3.15 4.94 1.94
N ASP A 210 -2.99 6.01 1.18
CA ASP A 210 -4.08 6.59 0.37
C ASP A 210 -4.68 5.55 -0.60
N ALA A 211 -3.84 4.67 -1.16
CA ALA A 211 -4.27 3.57 -2.02
C ALA A 211 -5.16 2.51 -1.33
N GLU A 212 -5.15 2.45 0.01
CA GLU A 212 -5.92 1.53 0.86
C GLU A 212 -7.18 2.20 1.44
N VAL A 213 -7.51 3.42 1.01
CA VAL A 213 -8.74 4.11 1.42
C VAL A 213 -9.85 3.85 0.42
N GLU A 214 -10.98 3.37 0.93
CA GLU A 214 -12.23 3.25 0.18
C GLU A 214 -13.23 4.33 0.61
N ARG A 215 -14.22 4.58 -0.22
CA ARG A 215 -15.32 5.51 0.07
C ARG A 215 -16.63 4.75 0.09
N LEU A 216 -17.28 4.70 1.25
CA LEU A 216 -18.57 4.04 1.42
C LEU A 216 -19.68 5.07 1.60
N GLN A 217 -20.81 4.86 0.90
CA GLN A 217 -22.02 5.64 1.11
C GLN A 217 -22.61 5.34 2.49
N ARG A 218 -22.72 6.35 3.34
CA ARG A 218 -23.31 6.26 4.67
C ARG A 218 -24.31 7.38 4.89
N ARG A 219 -25.37 7.08 5.64
CA ARG A 219 -26.29 8.10 6.12
C ARG A 219 -25.63 8.89 7.24
N THR A 220 -25.57 10.20 7.07
CA THR A 220 -25.02 11.17 8.02
C THR A 220 -26.03 12.29 8.27
N LYS A 221 -25.76 13.10 9.27
CA LYS A 221 -26.54 14.32 9.54
C LYS A 221 -25.71 15.53 9.13
N LEU A 222 -26.25 16.37 8.26
CA LEU A 222 -25.75 17.71 8.03
C LEU A 222 -26.43 18.63 9.05
N ILE A 223 -25.64 19.35 9.82
CA ILE A 223 -26.09 20.17 10.94
C ILE A 223 -25.73 21.60 10.62
N ASP A 224 -26.74 22.45 10.58
CA ASP A 224 -26.58 23.89 10.44
C ASP A 224 -26.46 24.51 11.83
N VAL A 225 -25.23 24.91 12.18
CA VAL A 225 -24.89 25.46 13.50
C VAL A 225 -24.87 27.00 13.43
N LYS A 226 -25.52 27.63 14.40
CA LYS A 226 -25.47 29.09 14.58
C LYS A 226 -24.17 29.49 15.27
N TRP A 227 -23.39 30.29 14.57
CA TRP A 227 -22.19 30.92 15.07
C TRP A 227 -22.44 32.42 15.23
N THR A 228 -21.63 33.11 16.01
CA THR A 228 -21.68 34.55 16.14
C THR A 228 -20.33 35.15 15.87
N THR A 229 -20.32 36.35 15.31
CA THR A 229 -19.09 37.13 15.22
C THR A 229 -18.81 37.83 16.55
N GLU A 230 -17.63 38.41 16.70
CA GLU A 230 -17.24 39.16 17.92
C GLU A 230 -18.14 40.36 18.21
N ASP A 231 -18.80 40.91 17.20
CA ASP A 231 -19.77 42.02 17.30
C ASP A 231 -21.24 41.53 17.42
N GLY A 232 -21.45 40.21 17.54
CA GLY A 232 -22.75 39.60 17.81
C GLY A 232 -23.61 39.30 16.59
N GLU A 233 -23.08 39.44 15.37
CA GLU A 233 -23.78 39.09 14.14
C GLU A 233 -23.89 37.55 14.00
N GLU A 234 -25.09 37.03 13.74
CA GLU A 234 -25.32 35.58 13.58
C GLU A 234 -24.97 35.11 12.15
N MET A 235 -24.29 33.98 12.05
CA MET A 235 -24.02 33.28 10.81
C MET A 235 -24.26 31.79 10.97
N ILE A 236 -24.57 31.07 9.88
CA ILE A 236 -24.84 29.64 9.89
C ILE A 236 -23.70 28.92 9.19
N ILE A 237 -23.16 27.88 9.85
CA ILE A 237 -22.15 26.99 9.28
C ILE A 237 -22.67 25.56 9.29
N SER A 238 -22.67 24.93 8.11
CA SER A 238 -23.14 23.57 7.92
C SER A 238 -21.99 22.58 8.09
N THR A 239 -22.18 21.55 8.94
CA THR A 239 -21.15 20.52 9.14
C THR A 239 -21.75 19.13 9.33
N THR A 240 -21.04 18.09 8.90
CA THR A 240 -21.33 16.69 9.20
C THR A 240 -20.50 16.18 10.37
N ARG A 241 -19.53 16.99 10.85
CA ARG A 241 -18.60 16.65 11.93
C ARG A 241 -18.53 17.74 13.00
N PRO A 242 -19.63 17.95 13.77
CA PRO A 242 -19.69 19.00 14.79
C PRO A 242 -18.68 18.79 15.93
N GLU A 243 -18.22 17.54 16.17
CA GLU A 243 -17.17 17.24 17.15
C GLU A 243 -15.83 17.91 16.81
N LEU A 244 -15.58 18.24 15.55
CA LEU A 244 -14.34 18.90 15.11
C LEU A 244 -14.38 20.45 15.23
N ILE A 245 -15.48 21.04 15.65
CA ILE A 245 -15.56 22.49 15.91
C ILE A 245 -14.45 22.93 16.87
N CYS A 246 -14.06 22.10 17.83
CA CYS A 246 -12.96 22.38 18.75
C CYS A 246 -11.60 22.54 18.06
N ALA A 247 -11.42 22.00 16.86
CA ALA A 247 -10.19 22.11 16.06
C ALA A 247 -10.31 23.09 14.89
N CYS A 248 -11.40 23.87 14.79
CA CYS A 248 -11.56 24.90 13.78
C CYS A 248 -10.47 25.96 13.94
N GLY A 249 -9.66 26.18 12.90
CA GLY A 249 -8.58 27.16 12.89
C GLY A 249 -8.95 28.45 12.18
N ILE A 250 -9.90 28.39 11.24
CA ILE A 250 -10.36 29.53 10.46
C ILE A 250 -11.75 29.23 9.89
N VAL A 251 -12.54 30.27 9.68
CA VAL A 251 -13.77 30.22 8.91
C VAL A 251 -13.51 30.89 7.56
N VAL A 252 -13.94 30.28 6.47
CA VAL A 252 -13.69 30.81 5.12
C VAL A 252 -14.95 30.90 4.30
N VAL A 253 -14.98 31.92 3.41
CA VAL A 253 -16.03 32.18 2.43
C VAL A 253 -15.41 32.26 1.04
N HIS A 254 -16.20 32.03 -0.01
CA HIS A 254 -15.68 32.16 -1.37
C HIS A 254 -15.39 33.67 -1.69
N PRO A 255 -14.26 34.01 -2.34
CA PRO A 255 -13.89 35.38 -2.64
C PRO A 255 -14.98 36.17 -3.40
N ASP A 256 -15.73 35.51 -4.29
CA ASP A 256 -16.77 36.11 -5.10
C ASP A 256 -18.16 36.11 -4.45
N ASP A 257 -18.30 35.54 -3.25
CA ASP A 257 -19.59 35.46 -2.56
C ASP A 257 -19.93 36.79 -1.87
N LYS A 258 -20.78 37.58 -2.53
CA LYS A 258 -21.18 38.89 -2.04
C LYS A 258 -22.00 38.88 -0.75
N ARG A 259 -22.57 37.72 -0.38
CA ARG A 259 -23.38 37.61 0.85
C ARG A 259 -22.57 37.86 2.11
N TYR A 260 -21.28 37.51 2.09
CA TYR A 260 -20.43 37.43 3.28
C TYR A 260 -19.21 38.36 3.24
N GLN A 261 -19.11 39.27 2.25
CA GLN A 261 -17.98 40.21 2.14
C GLN A 261 -17.80 41.07 3.40
N HIS A 262 -18.90 41.41 4.10
CA HIS A 262 -18.91 42.22 5.31
C HIS A 262 -18.43 41.47 6.57
N LEU A 263 -18.25 40.13 6.49
CA LEU A 263 -17.73 39.31 7.56
C LEU A 263 -16.20 39.14 7.50
N ILE A 264 -15.58 39.41 6.35
CA ILE A 264 -14.15 39.21 6.13
C ILE A 264 -13.34 40.09 7.08
N GLY A 265 -12.38 39.51 7.77
CA GLY A 265 -11.52 40.16 8.76
C GLY A 265 -12.12 40.25 10.17
N LYS A 266 -13.40 39.86 10.36
CA LYS A 266 -13.99 39.70 11.69
C LYS A 266 -13.56 38.36 12.31
N LYS A 267 -13.83 38.21 13.62
CA LYS A 267 -13.65 36.94 14.32
C LYS A 267 -14.97 36.20 14.49
N ALA A 268 -15.00 34.92 14.18
CA ALA A 268 -16.08 33.98 14.48
C ALA A 268 -15.88 33.36 15.85
N MET A 269 -16.91 33.32 16.69
CA MET A 269 -16.88 32.71 18.02
C MET A 269 -17.24 31.23 17.90
N LEU A 270 -16.42 30.33 18.47
CA LEU A 270 -16.73 28.89 18.52
C LEU A 270 -18.01 28.65 19.32
N PRO A 271 -18.99 27.90 18.78
CA PRO A 271 -20.28 27.71 19.45
C PRO A 271 -20.28 26.67 20.56
N ILE A 272 -19.13 26.02 20.80
CA ILE A 272 -18.95 25.02 21.86
C ILE A 272 -17.81 25.42 22.82
N PRO A 273 -17.80 24.93 24.07
CA PRO A 273 -16.67 25.11 24.97
C PRO A 273 -15.43 24.38 24.46
N VAL A 274 -14.27 25.02 24.57
CA VAL A 274 -12.96 24.46 24.22
C VAL A 274 -11.97 24.71 25.34
N SER A 275 -10.86 23.97 25.38
CA SER A 275 -9.82 24.09 26.38
C SER A 275 -8.46 24.37 25.73
N GLY A 276 -7.59 25.13 26.41
CA GLY A 276 -6.22 25.35 25.98
C GLY A 276 -6.04 26.14 24.68
N ARG A 277 -7.08 26.83 24.18
CA ARG A 277 -7.03 27.66 22.97
C ARG A 277 -8.01 28.82 23.02
N GLU A 278 -7.87 29.79 22.12
CA GLU A 278 -8.82 30.88 21.93
C GLU A 278 -10.18 30.35 21.44
N ILE A 279 -11.26 30.96 21.91
CA ILE A 279 -12.65 30.63 21.54
C ILE A 279 -13.11 31.32 20.25
N SER A 280 -12.22 32.05 19.58
CA SER A 280 -12.52 32.76 18.33
C SER A 280 -11.49 32.42 17.25
N VAL A 281 -11.94 32.49 16.00
CA VAL A 281 -11.13 32.27 14.80
C VAL A 281 -11.39 33.36 13.78
N GLU A 282 -10.45 33.65 12.92
CA GLU A 282 -10.59 34.66 11.85
C GLU A 282 -11.57 34.18 10.77
N ILE A 283 -12.25 35.14 10.14
CA ILE A 283 -13.06 34.93 8.93
C ILE A 283 -12.29 35.52 7.72
N ALA A 284 -11.92 34.63 6.78
CA ALA A 284 -11.16 34.99 5.59
C ALA A 284 -11.82 34.48 4.29
N THR A 285 -11.16 34.69 3.17
CA THR A 285 -11.60 34.16 1.88
C THR A 285 -10.72 32.99 1.46
N HIS A 286 -11.32 31.96 0.84
CA HIS A 286 -10.57 30.88 0.21
C HIS A 286 -11.31 30.33 -1.02
N PRO A 287 -10.64 30.09 -2.17
CA PRO A 287 -11.29 29.65 -3.41
C PRO A 287 -11.83 28.21 -3.35
N SER A 288 -11.42 27.40 -2.37
CA SER A 288 -11.94 26.02 -2.19
C SER A 288 -13.39 25.97 -1.71
N VAL A 289 -13.93 27.08 -1.20
CA VAL A 289 -15.31 27.12 -0.69
C VAL A 289 -16.31 27.03 -1.86
N LYS A 290 -17.26 26.11 -1.74
CA LYS A 290 -18.39 25.98 -2.67
C LYS A 290 -19.56 26.85 -2.15
N SER A 291 -19.82 27.96 -2.79
CA SER A 291 -20.84 28.92 -2.36
C SER A 291 -22.28 28.40 -2.43
N ASP A 292 -22.50 27.28 -3.15
CA ASP A 292 -23.80 26.59 -3.31
C ASP A 292 -23.95 25.37 -2.37
N PHE A 293 -22.95 25.08 -1.54
CA PHE A 293 -23.02 23.98 -0.57
C PHE A 293 -23.31 24.50 0.84
N GLY A 294 -24.36 23.96 1.48
CA GLY A 294 -24.81 24.40 2.80
C GLY A 294 -25.12 25.91 2.83
N SER A 295 -24.55 26.61 3.78
CA SER A 295 -24.68 28.08 3.89
C SER A 295 -23.74 28.83 2.94
N GLY A 296 -22.70 28.19 2.38
CA GLY A 296 -21.62 28.84 1.65
C GLY A 296 -20.51 29.39 2.56
N ILE A 297 -20.58 29.13 3.87
CA ILE A 297 -19.52 29.39 4.86
C ILE A 297 -18.94 28.05 5.31
N LEU A 298 -17.63 27.92 5.28
CA LEU A 298 -16.92 26.70 5.65
C LEU A 298 -16.07 26.92 6.91
N MET A 299 -16.25 26.10 7.92
CA MET A 299 -15.27 25.94 8.99
C MET A 299 -14.16 25.01 8.50
N VAL A 300 -12.92 25.42 8.63
CA VAL A 300 -11.74 24.60 8.29
C VAL A 300 -11.13 24.11 9.60
N CYS A 301 -11.13 22.80 9.77
CA CYS A 301 -10.61 22.14 10.98
C CYS A 301 -9.24 21.54 10.70
N SER A 302 -8.32 21.55 11.66
CA SER A 302 -6.91 21.18 11.48
C SER A 302 -6.69 19.87 10.72
N PHE A 303 -7.49 18.85 11.04
CA PHE A 303 -7.38 17.51 10.49
C PHE A 303 -8.78 16.96 10.16
N GLY A 304 -9.66 17.80 9.61
CA GLY A 304 -11.04 17.44 9.25
C GLY A 304 -11.08 16.51 8.04
N ASP A 305 -10.42 16.91 6.97
CA ASP A 305 -10.20 16.13 5.76
C ASP A 305 -8.90 16.59 5.04
N GLN A 306 -8.61 16.04 3.87
CA GLN A 306 -7.40 16.37 3.10
C GLN A 306 -7.42 17.84 2.60
N ASN A 307 -8.61 18.40 2.29
CA ASN A 307 -8.72 19.79 1.85
C ASN A 307 -8.45 20.72 3.04
N ASP A 308 -8.97 20.40 4.21
CA ASP A 308 -8.70 21.16 5.44
C ASP A 308 -7.21 21.21 5.75
N VAL A 309 -6.50 20.08 5.64
CA VAL A 309 -5.04 19.99 5.80
C VAL A 309 -4.31 20.88 4.78
N ALA A 310 -4.77 20.90 3.52
CA ALA A 310 -4.18 21.74 2.48
C ALA A 310 -4.36 23.24 2.81
N VAL A 311 -5.57 23.66 3.18
CA VAL A 311 -5.86 25.05 3.56
C VAL A 311 -5.04 25.50 4.77
N PHE A 312 -4.92 24.64 5.80
CA PHE A 312 -4.08 24.92 6.98
C PHE A 312 -2.63 25.18 6.59
N ARG A 313 -2.09 24.37 5.69
CA ARG A 313 -0.70 24.52 5.20
C ARG A 313 -0.53 25.77 4.36
N GLU A 314 -1.46 26.05 3.44
CA GLU A 314 -1.43 27.25 2.56
C GLU A 314 -1.48 28.55 3.36
N LEU A 315 -2.29 28.57 4.42
CA LEU A 315 -2.45 29.75 5.27
C LEU A 315 -1.45 29.81 6.44
N GLY A 316 -0.56 28.81 6.59
CA GLY A 316 0.44 28.74 7.67
C GLY A 316 -0.16 28.66 9.07
N LEU A 317 -1.35 28.06 9.21
CA LEU A 317 -2.06 27.97 10.50
C LEU A 317 -1.43 26.90 11.40
N THR A 318 -1.44 27.16 12.73
CA THR A 318 -1.03 26.16 13.72
C THR A 318 -2.14 25.13 13.90
N PRO A 319 -1.87 23.83 13.65
CA PRO A 319 -2.91 22.83 13.77
C PRO A 319 -3.18 22.41 15.22
N PHE A 320 -4.41 21.99 15.49
CA PHE A 320 -4.87 21.42 16.75
C PHE A 320 -5.24 19.96 16.57
N GLN A 321 -4.62 19.06 17.34
CA GLN A 321 -4.96 17.64 17.33
C GLN A 321 -6.24 17.40 18.15
N ALA A 322 -7.38 17.16 17.46
CA ALA A 322 -8.67 16.93 18.11
C ALA A 322 -8.91 15.48 18.54
N ILE A 323 -8.31 14.52 17.85
CA ILE A 323 -8.53 13.08 18.01
C ILE A 323 -7.19 12.41 18.29
N ASP A 324 -7.13 11.54 19.30
CA ASP A 324 -5.95 10.76 19.67
C ASP A 324 -5.86 9.43 18.91
N LEU A 325 -4.80 8.65 19.21
CA LEU A 325 -4.55 7.35 18.58
C LEU A 325 -5.62 6.28 18.90
N ASP A 326 -6.35 6.46 19.96
CA ASP A 326 -7.41 5.53 20.35
C ASP A 326 -8.78 5.96 19.80
N GLY A 327 -8.84 7.03 18.98
CA GLY A 327 -10.06 7.57 18.41
C GLY A 327 -10.93 8.27 19.45
N CYS A 328 -10.32 8.83 20.48
CA CYS A 328 -10.98 9.67 21.48
C CYS A 328 -10.65 11.15 21.27
N MET A 329 -11.55 12.01 21.71
CA MET A 329 -11.33 13.44 21.70
C MET A 329 -10.21 13.83 22.68
N THR A 330 -9.31 14.70 22.27
CA THR A 330 -8.25 15.25 23.13
C THR A 330 -8.78 16.35 24.05
N ASP A 331 -7.92 16.86 24.95
CA ASP A 331 -8.27 17.91 25.93
C ASP A 331 -8.81 19.19 25.31
N ILE A 332 -8.47 19.51 24.04
CA ILE A 332 -8.98 20.69 23.36
C ILE A 332 -10.52 20.69 23.19
N ALA A 333 -11.12 19.51 23.21
CA ALA A 333 -12.58 19.34 23.14
C ALA A 333 -13.30 19.74 24.43
N GLY A 334 -12.58 20.19 25.48
CA GLY A 334 -13.15 20.65 26.73
C GLY A 334 -14.01 19.57 27.40
N PRO A 335 -15.33 19.81 27.62
CA PRO A 335 -16.19 18.83 28.30
C PRO A 335 -16.40 17.54 27.53
N PHE A 336 -16.03 17.48 26.25
CA PHE A 336 -16.15 16.29 25.40
C PHE A 336 -14.84 15.50 25.30
N ALA A 337 -13.80 15.89 26.02
CA ALA A 337 -12.50 15.19 26.08
C ALA A 337 -12.67 13.74 26.53
N SER A 338 -11.80 12.86 26.02
CA SER A 338 -11.77 11.40 26.27
C SER A 338 -12.99 10.61 25.77
N MET A 339 -14.00 11.25 25.18
CA MET A 339 -15.12 10.55 24.52
C MET A 339 -14.66 9.99 23.18
N LYS A 340 -15.17 8.81 22.80
CA LYS A 340 -15.02 8.32 21.42
C LYS A 340 -15.64 9.31 20.43
N VAL A 341 -15.06 9.47 19.24
CA VAL A 341 -15.53 10.41 18.19
C VAL A 341 -17.05 10.33 17.98
N SER A 342 -17.61 9.10 17.90
CA SER A 342 -19.05 8.90 17.69
C SER A 342 -19.92 9.34 18.88
N GLU A 343 -19.41 9.22 20.10
CA GLU A 343 -20.07 9.66 21.33
C GLU A 343 -19.98 11.18 21.48
N ALA A 344 -18.79 11.72 21.26
CA ALA A 344 -18.56 13.17 21.27
C ALA A 344 -19.44 13.90 20.26
N ARG A 345 -19.60 13.34 19.04
CA ARG A 345 -20.51 13.90 18.02
C ARG A 345 -21.93 14.03 18.54
N LYS A 346 -22.46 13.01 19.22
CA LYS A 346 -23.79 13.04 19.82
C LYS A 346 -23.88 14.08 20.95
N ALA A 347 -22.89 14.05 21.85
CA ALA A 347 -22.86 14.98 22.99
C ALA A 347 -22.73 16.44 22.55
N VAL A 348 -21.96 16.73 21.51
CA VAL A 348 -21.85 18.07 20.91
C VAL A 348 -23.19 18.52 20.31
N ILE A 349 -23.90 17.63 19.60
CA ILE A 349 -25.24 17.95 19.06
C ILE A 349 -26.21 18.27 20.20
N GLU A 350 -26.29 17.44 21.24
CA GLU A 350 -27.14 17.64 22.41
C GLU A 350 -26.81 18.97 23.14
N HIS A 351 -25.52 19.30 23.25
CA HIS A 351 -25.09 20.57 23.82
C HIS A 351 -25.54 21.76 22.93
N LEU A 352 -25.34 21.71 21.63
CA LEU A 352 -25.75 22.76 20.70
C LEU A 352 -27.30 22.93 20.68
N GLU A 353 -28.06 21.84 20.81
CA GLU A 353 -29.52 21.89 20.94
C GLU A 353 -29.93 22.59 22.25
N SER A 354 -29.31 22.24 23.39
CA SER A 354 -29.61 22.83 24.70
C SER A 354 -29.32 24.34 24.73
N GLU A 355 -28.32 24.79 23.99
CA GLU A 355 -27.95 26.21 23.84
C GLU A 355 -28.71 26.93 22.70
N ASN A 356 -29.70 26.28 22.07
CA ASN A 356 -30.45 26.80 20.92
C ASN A 356 -29.56 27.26 19.74
N LYS A 357 -28.42 26.58 19.56
CA LYS A 357 -27.43 26.88 18.52
C LYS A 357 -27.59 26.04 17.26
N ILE A 358 -28.58 25.17 17.17
CA ILE A 358 -28.93 24.44 15.94
C ILE A 358 -30.01 25.22 15.18
N HIS A 359 -29.73 25.49 13.91
CA HIS A 359 -30.71 26.06 13.00
C HIS A 359 -31.55 24.95 12.36
N GLN A 360 -30.88 23.90 11.83
CA GLN A 360 -31.52 22.79 11.14
C GLN A 360 -30.65 21.53 11.21
N ILE A 361 -31.26 20.35 11.16
CA ILE A 361 -30.59 19.05 10.95
C ILE A 361 -31.25 18.37 9.74
N VAL A 362 -30.45 17.97 8.76
CA VAL A 362 -30.91 17.25 7.56
C VAL A 362 -30.18 15.94 7.45
N GLU A 363 -30.92 14.85 7.24
CA GLU A 363 -30.29 13.56 6.89
C GLU A 363 -29.75 13.61 5.47
N LYS A 364 -28.51 13.15 5.28
CA LYS A 364 -27.81 13.15 4.00
C LYS A 364 -27.06 11.86 3.80
N GLU A 365 -27.06 11.34 2.58
CA GLU A 365 -26.10 10.30 2.18
C GLU A 365 -24.78 10.98 1.79
N GLN A 366 -23.69 10.46 2.34
CA GLN A 366 -22.34 10.99 2.12
C GLN A 366 -21.34 9.86 1.98
N GLU A 367 -20.37 10.06 1.11
CA GLU A 367 -19.19 9.21 1.03
C GLU A 367 -18.29 9.45 2.25
N VAL A 368 -18.08 8.38 3.02
CA VAL A 368 -17.21 8.40 4.20
C VAL A 368 -15.95 7.59 3.86
N PRO A 369 -14.74 8.16 4.04
CA PRO A 369 -13.51 7.42 3.86
C PRO A 369 -13.37 6.36 4.96
N VAL A 370 -13.04 5.14 4.54
CA VAL A 370 -12.86 3.99 5.43
C VAL A 370 -11.59 3.22 5.04
N SER A 371 -11.00 2.49 5.98
CA SER A 371 -9.94 1.54 5.67
C SER A 371 -10.47 0.42 4.78
N GLU A 372 -9.72 0.03 3.75
CA GLU A 372 -10.12 -1.02 2.80
C GLU A 372 -10.43 -2.35 3.51
N ARG A 373 -9.65 -2.71 4.50
CA ARG A 373 -9.73 -4.02 5.19
C ARG A 373 -10.76 -4.03 6.30
N GLY A 374 -10.65 -3.10 7.25
CA GLY A 374 -11.54 -3.05 8.43
C GLY A 374 -12.88 -2.39 8.17
N LYS A 375 -13.03 -1.65 7.05
CA LYS A 375 -14.21 -0.82 6.74
C LYS A 375 -14.56 0.16 7.87
N ASN A 376 -13.58 0.49 8.72
CA ASN A 376 -13.70 1.48 9.78
C ASN A 376 -13.54 2.89 9.22
N PRO A 377 -14.26 3.90 9.71
CA PRO A 377 -13.97 5.29 9.42
C PRO A 377 -12.53 5.63 9.80
N VAL A 378 -11.84 6.32 8.92
CA VAL A 378 -10.47 6.78 9.18
C VAL A 378 -10.46 8.23 9.65
N GLU A 379 -9.45 8.59 10.42
CA GLU A 379 -9.19 9.93 10.93
C GLU A 379 -7.86 10.44 10.40
N ILE A 380 -7.63 11.75 10.43
CA ILE A 380 -6.33 12.33 10.10
C ILE A 380 -5.63 12.69 11.40
N ILE A 381 -4.44 12.12 11.61
CA ILE A 381 -3.66 12.28 12.84
C ILE A 381 -2.23 12.68 12.51
N LEU A 382 -1.68 13.62 13.26
CA LEU A 382 -0.27 14.04 13.14
C LEU A 382 0.63 12.98 13.75
N LEU A 383 1.37 12.27 12.90
CA LEU A 383 2.23 11.14 13.31
C LEU A 383 3.60 11.22 12.66
N LYS A 384 4.59 10.76 13.39
CA LYS A 384 5.94 10.55 12.88
C LYS A 384 6.04 9.16 12.26
N GLU A 385 6.10 9.13 10.93
CA GLU A 385 6.11 7.91 10.13
C GLU A 385 7.21 7.94 9.07
N TRP A 386 7.48 6.80 8.46
CA TRP A 386 8.41 6.66 7.35
C TRP A 386 7.67 6.81 6.02
N TYR A 387 8.27 7.55 5.07
CA TYR A 387 7.67 7.85 3.77
C TYR A 387 8.66 7.57 2.64
N VAL A 388 8.16 6.98 1.55
CA VAL A 388 8.81 7.03 0.25
C VAL A 388 8.40 8.33 -0.44
N ARG A 389 9.37 9.16 -0.79
CA ARG A 389 9.15 10.41 -1.53
C ARG A 389 8.80 10.06 -2.98
N GLN A 390 7.56 10.32 -3.37
CA GLN A 390 7.05 9.94 -4.69
C GLN A 390 6.55 11.12 -5.52
N THR A 391 6.15 12.21 -4.89
CA THR A 391 5.50 13.34 -5.58
C THR A 391 6.41 14.05 -6.58
N HIS A 392 7.73 14.02 -6.38
CA HIS A 392 8.72 14.70 -7.22
C HIS A 392 9.29 13.86 -8.36
N ILE A 393 8.92 12.58 -8.46
CA ILE A 393 9.51 11.62 -9.43
C ILE A 393 8.50 11.12 -10.47
N GLN A 394 7.27 11.67 -10.47
CA GLN A 394 6.18 11.21 -11.34
C GLN A 394 6.52 11.30 -12.83
N ASP A 395 7.18 12.37 -13.27
CA ASP A 395 7.59 12.53 -14.66
C ASP A 395 8.55 11.40 -15.09
N ARG A 396 9.53 11.06 -14.22
CA ARG A 396 10.47 9.97 -14.52
C ARG A 396 9.80 8.60 -14.56
N ILE A 397 8.85 8.35 -13.66
CA ILE A 397 8.05 7.12 -13.68
C ILE A 397 7.23 7.04 -14.96
N SER A 398 6.66 8.16 -15.42
CA SER A 398 5.90 8.22 -16.67
C SER A 398 6.77 7.89 -17.89
N GLU A 399 7.99 8.45 -17.96
CA GLU A 399 8.96 8.12 -19.02
C GLU A 399 9.29 6.63 -19.05
N LEU A 400 9.58 6.01 -17.90
CA LEU A 400 9.85 4.58 -17.82
C LEU A 400 8.62 3.72 -18.12
N ALA A 401 7.42 4.20 -17.79
CA ALA A 401 6.17 3.53 -18.15
C ALA A 401 5.91 3.55 -19.68
N ASP A 402 6.52 4.48 -20.44
CA ASP A 402 6.46 4.50 -21.89
C ASP A 402 7.30 3.38 -22.53
N GLU A 403 8.31 2.87 -21.83
CA GLU A 403 9.11 1.73 -22.26
C GLU A 403 8.40 0.38 -22.04
N ILE A 404 7.27 0.36 -21.31
CA ILE A 404 6.53 -0.85 -20.95
C ILE A 404 5.39 -1.09 -21.93
N GLU A 405 5.28 -2.31 -22.45
CA GLU A 405 4.17 -2.72 -23.30
C GLU A 405 3.01 -3.25 -22.47
N PHE A 406 1.86 -2.56 -22.53
CA PHE A 406 0.64 -2.95 -21.82
C PHE A 406 -0.28 -3.81 -22.68
N HIS A 407 -0.85 -4.87 -22.08
CA HIS A 407 -1.80 -5.78 -22.71
C HIS A 407 -3.13 -5.83 -21.94
N PRO A 408 -4.22 -5.33 -22.54
CA PRO A 408 -4.30 -4.54 -23.77
C PRO A 408 -3.71 -3.12 -23.58
N PRO A 409 -3.26 -2.44 -24.66
CA PRO A 409 -2.60 -1.13 -24.55
C PRO A 409 -3.39 -0.06 -23.81
N ARG A 410 -4.74 -0.07 -23.94
CA ARG A 410 -5.64 0.88 -23.26
C ARG A 410 -5.54 0.81 -21.72
N ASN A 411 -5.11 -0.32 -21.16
CA ASN A 411 -5.05 -0.51 -19.70
C ASN A 411 -3.89 0.26 -19.05
N LYS A 412 -2.95 0.81 -19.84
CA LYS A 412 -1.96 1.77 -19.34
C LYS A 412 -2.62 2.99 -18.69
N GLN A 413 -3.81 3.38 -19.18
CA GLN A 413 -4.55 4.52 -18.63
C GLN A 413 -4.86 4.37 -17.14
N PHE A 414 -5.07 3.15 -16.63
CA PHE A 414 -5.29 2.94 -15.19
C PHE A 414 -4.09 3.37 -14.33
N LEU A 415 -2.87 3.15 -14.83
CA LEU A 415 -1.66 3.60 -14.15
C LEU A 415 -1.53 5.13 -14.22
N LEU A 416 -1.75 5.72 -15.40
CA LEU A 416 -1.66 7.17 -15.60
C LEU A 416 -2.71 7.91 -14.75
N ASP A 417 -3.96 7.46 -14.77
CA ASP A 417 -5.03 8.05 -13.94
C ASP A 417 -4.69 8.00 -12.44
N TRP A 418 -4.03 6.94 -11.98
CA TRP A 418 -3.56 6.86 -10.60
C TRP A 418 -2.44 7.86 -10.33
N MET A 419 -1.45 7.93 -11.19
CA MET A 419 -0.29 8.83 -11.05
C MET A 419 -0.72 10.30 -10.99
N ASP A 420 -1.68 10.70 -11.81
CA ASP A 420 -2.24 12.06 -11.84
C ASP A 420 -2.93 12.46 -10.51
N ASN A 421 -3.36 11.48 -9.72
CA ASN A 421 -4.02 11.72 -8.44
C ASN A 421 -3.06 11.69 -7.23
N ILE A 422 -1.78 11.36 -7.43
CA ILE A 422 -0.80 11.30 -6.34
C ILE A 422 -0.41 12.71 -5.91
N SER A 423 -0.80 13.09 -4.71
CA SER A 423 -0.51 14.41 -4.12
C SER A 423 0.33 14.36 -2.84
N ILE A 424 0.55 13.17 -2.28
CA ILE A 424 1.30 12.95 -1.05
C ILE A 424 2.34 11.84 -1.22
N ASP A 425 3.36 11.86 -0.37
CA ASP A 425 4.33 10.76 -0.29
C ASP A 425 3.72 9.51 0.34
N TRP A 426 4.23 8.34 -0.04
CA TRP A 426 3.71 7.05 0.42
C TRP A 426 4.16 6.74 1.86
N PRO A 427 3.25 6.65 2.86
CA PRO A 427 3.57 6.25 4.22
C PRO A 427 3.80 4.73 4.28
N ILE A 428 5.04 4.32 4.53
CA ILE A 428 5.48 2.91 4.49
C ILE A 428 5.60 2.25 5.85
N SER A 429 5.37 2.94 6.95
CA SER A 429 5.42 2.35 8.29
C SER A 429 4.03 2.04 8.83
N ARG A 430 3.94 0.93 9.58
CA ARG A 430 2.73 0.46 10.23
C ARG A 430 3.00 0.18 11.71
N ARG A 431 2.01 0.46 12.57
CA ARG A 431 2.08 0.25 14.02
C ARG A 431 1.51 -1.13 14.40
N ARG A 432 1.93 -2.13 13.64
CA ARG A 432 1.57 -3.54 13.80
C ARG A 432 2.86 -4.34 14.00
N TRP A 433 2.79 -5.67 14.15
CA TRP A 433 3.94 -6.50 14.50
C TRP A 433 4.29 -7.56 13.46
N TYR A 434 3.30 -8.14 12.78
CA TYR A 434 3.52 -9.26 11.84
C TYR A 434 3.74 -8.79 10.39
N HIS A 435 4.86 -8.11 10.17
CA HIS A 435 5.36 -7.69 8.86
C HIS A 435 6.88 -7.59 8.92
N THR A 436 7.52 -7.26 7.80
CA THR A 436 8.96 -7.02 7.76
C THR A 436 9.31 -5.78 8.58
N GLU A 437 10.26 -5.91 9.45
CA GLU A 437 10.74 -4.87 10.36
C GLU A 437 11.53 -3.78 9.59
N ILE A 438 11.41 -2.54 10.04
CA ILE A 438 12.22 -1.42 9.54
C ILE A 438 13.62 -1.53 10.12
N PRO A 439 14.69 -1.67 9.30
CA PRO A 439 16.03 -2.08 9.74
C PRO A 439 16.85 -0.93 10.32
N ILE A 440 16.31 -0.25 11.34
CA ILE A 440 16.84 0.99 11.92
C ILE A 440 16.93 0.88 13.44
N TRP A 441 18.02 1.41 13.99
CA TRP A 441 18.14 1.78 15.41
C TRP A 441 18.45 3.26 15.52
N TYR A 442 18.09 3.84 16.63
CA TYR A 442 18.35 5.23 16.97
C TYR A 442 19.36 5.31 18.12
N ALA A 443 20.23 6.30 18.06
CA ALA A 443 21.18 6.63 19.11
C ALA A 443 21.17 8.14 19.42
N ASP A 444 21.73 8.53 20.55
CA ASP A 444 21.97 9.91 20.95
C ASP A 444 20.71 10.79 20.83
N ASN A 445 19.63 10.40 21.52
CA ASN A 445 18.33 11.08 21.47
C ASN A 445 17.79 11.20 20.03
N ARG A 446 18.01 10.18 19.21
CA ARG A 446 17.56 10.09 17.81
C ARG A 446 18.22 11.10 16.86
N THR A 447 19.36 11.67 17.20
CA THR A 447 20.17 12.50 16.29
C THR A 447 21.01 11.65 15.35
N LYS A 448 21.29 10.39 15.73
CA LYS A 448 21.98 9.41 14.91
C LYS A 448 21.07 8.23 14.58
N VAL A 449 21.24 7.71 13.39
CA VAL A 449 20.51 6.55 12.85
C VAL A 449 21.53 5.46 12.52
N ILE A 450 21.27 4.23 12.97
CA ILE A 450 22.09 3.07 12.67
C ILE A 450 21.30 2.22 11.68
N CYS A 451 21.85 2.03 10.48
CA CYS A 451 21.24 1.27 9.39
C CYS A 451 21.81 -0.14 9.31
N ALA A 452 20.96 -1.13 9.19
CA ALA A 452 21.40 -2.50 8.94
C ALA A 452 22.28 -2.58 7.67
N PRO A 453 23.29 -3.46 7.66
CA PRO A 453 24.11 -3.66 6.47
C PRO A 453 23.30 -4.32 5.34
N SER A 454 23.68 -4.03 4.09
CA SER A 454 23.07 -4.65 2.91
C SER A 454 23.26 -6.18 2.95
N GLY A 455 22.22 -6.92 2.57
CA GLY A 455 22.26 -8.38 2.53
C GLY A 455 22.11 -9.09 3.89
N VAL A 456 21.72 -8.38 4.94
CA VAL A 456 21.50 -8.94 6.28
C VAL A 456 20.07 -8.66 6.73
N TYR A 457 19.33 -9.71 7.13
CA TYR A 457 18.02 -9.54 7.78
C TYR A 457 18.20 -9.32 9.28
N VAL A 458 17.49 -8.33 9.82
CA VAL A 458 17.55 -7.93 11.23
C VAL A 458 16.17 -7.67 11.83
N GLN A 459 16.08 -7.80 13.16
CA GLN A 459 14.85 -7.51 13.93
C GLN A 459 15.16 -6.44 15.01
N PRO A 460 15.16 -5.15 14.67
CA PRO A 460 15.62 -4.08 15.59
C PRO A 460 14.89 -3.99 16.93
N TRP A 461 13.62 -4.43 16.97
CA TRP A 461 12.82 -4.42 18.19
C TRP A 461 13.35 -5.37 19.29
N CYS A 462 14.17 -6.39 18.94
CA CYS A 462 14.70 -7.37 19.89
C CYS A 462 16.20 -7.66 19.73
N GLU A 463 16.86 -7.11 18.71
CA GLU A 463 18.28 -7.36 18.42
C GLU A 463 19.09 -6.07 18.49
N SER A 464 20.36 -6.20 18.85
CA SER A 464 21.34 -5.11 18.72
C SER A 464 21.82 -4.96 17.27
N PRO A 465 22.27 -3.76 16.85
CA PRO A 465 22.82 -3.60 15.51
C PRO A 465 24.02 -4.52 15.29
N PRO A 466 24.16 -5.14 14.12
CA PRO A 466 25.42 -5.79 13.70
C PRO A 466 26.59 -4.80 13.72
N ASP A 467 27.80 -5.25 14.07
CA ASP A 467 28.99 -4.38 14.14
C ASP A 467 29.30 -3.67 12.79
N SER A 468 28.92 -4.26 11.67
CA SER A 468 29.05 -3.69 10.32
C SER A 468 27.93 -2.71 9.93
N SER A 469 26.97 -2.45 10.80
CA SER A 469 25.91 -1.46 10.56
C SER A 469 26.50 -0.06 10.47
N GLU A 470 26.04 0.73 9.51
CA GLU A 470 26.51 2.11 9.36
C GLU A 470 25.78 3.05 10.31
N VAL A 471 26.53 3.90 10.98
CA VAL A 471 26.01 4.99 11.82
C VAL A 471 25.99 6.26 10.98
N LEU A 472 24.82 6.87 10.83
CA LEU A 472 24.64 8.09 10.05
C LEU A 472 24.14 9.22 10.95
N ASP A 473 24.55 10.44 10.64
CA ASP A 473 23.82 11.62 11.09
C ASP A 473 22.42 11.60 10.47
N ARG A 474 21.40 11.82 11.27
CA ARG A 474 20.00 11.65 10.84
C ARG A 474 19.56 12.62 9.76
N ASP A 475 19.99 13.88 9.87
CA ASP A 475 19.51 14.96 9.01
C ASP A 475 20.34 15.06 7.72
N SER A 476 21.66 15.03 7.83
CA SER A 476 22.58 15.10 6.70
C SER A 476 22.74 13.77 5.96
N ARG A 477 22.50 12.62 6.64
CA ARG A 477 22.78 11.25 6.19
C ARG A 477 24.26 10.97 5.94
N GLU A 478 25.13 11.80 6.46
CA GLU A 478 26.57 11.57 6.42
C GLU A 478 26.92 10.33 7.25
N VAL A 479 27.70 9.42 6.67
CA VAL A 479 28.19 8.22 7.36
C VAL A 479 29.30 8.63 8.33
N LEU A 480 29.08 8.40 9.61
CA LEU A 480 30.01 8.74 10.70
C LEU A 480 31.02 7.62 10.98
N GLY A 481 30.68 6.37 10.65
CA GLY A 481 31.46 5.18 10.89
C GLY A 481 30.57 3.94 10.98
N THR A 482 31.13 2.82 11.43
CA THR A 482 30.36 1.61 11.73
C THR A 482 29.94 1.55 13.20
N TYR A 483 28.87 0.79 13.48
CA TYR A 483 28.44 0.58 14.87
C TYR A 483 29.53 -0.06 15.71
N GLY A 484 30.27 -1.05 15.17
CA GLY A 484 31.38 -1.70 15.87
C GLY A 484 32.49 -0.74 16.29
N GLU A 485 32.77 0.31 15.49
CA GLU A 485 33.74 1.34 15.80
C GLU A 485 33.24 2.34 16.83
N LEU A 486 31.99 2.73 16.76
CA LEU A 486 31.39 3.83 17.51
C LEU A 486 30.60 3.41 18.75
N LYS A 487 30.33 2.12 18.96
CA LYS A 487 29.42 1.63 20.01
C LYS A 487 29.77 2.06 21.44
N SER A 488 31.04 2.34 21.73
CA SER A 488 31.46 2.83 23.04
C SER A 488 31.19 4.34 23.25
N GLU A 489 30.93 5.07 22.16
CA GLU A 489 30.69 6.52 22.16
C GLU A 489 29.22 6.86 22.03
N LEU A 490 28.42 5.88 21.53
CA LEU A 490 26.96 6.01 21.38
C LEU A 490 26.28 5.81 22.72
N GLY A 491 25.26 6.64 23.00
CA GLY A 491 24.40 6.48 24.16
C GLY A 491 23.46 5.27 24.06
N GLU A 492 22.27 5.40 24.64
CA GLU A 492 21.24 4.38 24.56
C GLU A 492 20.86 4.09 23.11
N ILE A 493 20.80 2.79 22.75
CA ILE A 493 20.38 2.30 21.43
C ILE A 493 18.95 1.80 21.52
N ILE A 494 18.06 2.37 20.69
CA ILE A 494 16.65 2.01 20.64
C ILE A 494 16.31 1.52 19.23
N GLY A 495 15.86 0.28 19.08
CA GLY A 495 15.40 -0.27 17.82
C GLY A 495 14.06 0.32 17.36
N GLU A 496 13.85 0.43 16.06
CA GLU A 496 12.54 0.79 15.51
C GLU A 496 11.54 -0.34 15.77
N GLU A 497 10.39 0.00 16.30
CA GLU A 497 9.33 -0.97 16.64
C GLU A 497 8.31 -1.14 15.51
N LYS A 498 8.22 -0.14 14.62
CA LYS A 498 7.31 -0.17 13.47
C LYS A 498 7.79 -1.18 12.44
N VAL A 499 6.84 -1.67 11.67
CA VAL A 499 7.06 -2.58 10.55
C VAL A 499 6.67 -1.90 9.24
N PHE A 500 7.01 -2.52 8.11
CA PHE A 500 6.60 -2.00 6.82
C PHE A 500 5.12 -2.22 6.52
N ASP A 501 4.60 -1.42 5.63
CA ASP A 501 3.41 -1.68 4.83
C ASP A 501 3.60 -2.98 4.04
N THR A 502 2.57 -3.80 3.94
CA THR A 502 2.62 -5.06 3.17
C THR A 502 3.06 -4.84 1.70
N TRP A 503 2.67 -3.69 1.11
CA TRP A 503 3.08 -3.36 -0.26
C TRP A 503 4.58 -3.01 -0.39
N MET A 504 5.25 -2.68 0.70
CA MET A 504 6.71 -2.52 0.70
C MET A 504 7.42 -3.85 0.48
N ASP A 505 6.85 -4.95 0.97
CA ASP A 505 7.32 -6.31 0.71
C ASP A 505 6.87 -6.80 -0.67
N SER A 506 5.57 -6.87 -0.92
CA SER A 506 4.99 -7.48 -2.11
C SER A 506 5.48 -6.85 -3.41
N SER A 507 5.75 -5.55 -3.43
CA SER A 507 6.25 -4.84 -4.61
C SER A 507 7.76 -5.01 -4.88
N ASN A 508 8.47 -5.89 -4.13
CA ASN A 508 9.84 -6.31 -4.42
C ASN A 508 9.91 -7.64 -5.17
N SER A 509 8.77 -8.27 -5.47
CA SER A 509 8.73 -9.58 -6.11
C SER A 509 9.55 -9.65 -7.39
N ASN A 510 9.47 -8.63 -8.25
CA ASN A 510 10.24 -8.55 -9.50
C ASN A 510 11.76 -8.61 -9.26
N LEU A 511 12.28 -7.94 -8.25
CA LEU A 511 13.69 -7.94 -7.89
C LEU A 511 14.08 -9.30 -7.32
N PHE A 512 13.28 -9.83 -6.38
CA PHE A 512 13.54 -11.11 -5.75
C PHE A 512 13.51 -12.27 -6.76
N VAL A 513 12.45 -12.38 -7.57
CA VAL A 513 12.34 -13.47 -8.55
C VAL A 513 13.38 -13.36 -9.68
N SER A 514 13.90 -12.17 -9.96
CA SER A 514 15.01 -12.00 -10.89
C SER A 514 16.36 -12.39 -10.31
N GLY A 515 16.49 -12.50 -8.96
CA GLY A 515 17.73 -12.91 -8.28
C GLY A 515 18.48 -11.78 -7.56
N TYR A 516 17.90 -10.59 -7.43
CA TYR A 516 18.56 -9.44 -6.77
C TYR A 516 19.04 -9.84 -5.37
N LEU A 517 20.31 -9.57 -5.08
CA LEU A 517 21.04 -9.91 -3.85
C LEU A 517 21.22 -11.43 -3.57
N ASN A 518 20.48 -12.31 -4.24
CA ASN A 518 20.57 -13.76 -4.02
C ASN A 518 21.36 -14.47 -5.12
N ASP A 519 21.25 -14.01 -6.38
CA ASP A 519 21.91 -14.56 -7.55
C ASP A 519 22.06 -13.44 -8.60
N MET A 520 23.12 -12.65 -8.47
CA MET A 520 23.35 -11.48 -9.31
C MET A 520 23.64 -11.84 -10.76
N ASP A 521 24.20 -13.00 -11.04
CA ASP A 521 24.44 -13.47 -12.43
C ASP A 521 23.12 -13.74 -13.16
N THR A 522 22.14 -14.32 -12.44
CA THR A 522 20.77 -14.45 -12.95
C THR A 522 20.08 -13.09 -13.05
N PHE A 523 20.27 -12.22 -12.06
CA PHE A 523 19.66 -10.90 -12.06
C PHE A 523 20.02 -10.06 -13.29
N GLU A 524 21.29 -10.02 -13.64
CA GLU A 524 21.76 -9.26 -14.82
C GLU A 524 21.12 -9.73 -16.15
N LYS A 525 20.77 -11.01 -16.24
CA LYS A 525 20.13 -11.61 -17.43
C LYS A 525 18.60 -11.53 -17.41
N ALA A 526 18.00 -11.50 -16.21
CA ALA A 526 16.58 -11.68 -15.98
C ALA A 526 15.81 -10.38 -15.71
N PHE A 527 16.50 -9.33 -15.27
CA PHE A 527 15.88 -8.02 -14.97
C PHE A 527 16.07 -7.03 -16.13
N PRO A 528 15.07 -6.22 -16.52
CA PRO A 528 13.66 -6.23 -16.03
C PRO A 528 12.92 -7.55 -16.34
N THR A 529 11.97 -7.96 -15.47
CA THR A 529 11.18 -9.17 -15.69
C THR A 529 10.44 -9.14 -17.03
N ALA A 530 10.20 -10.29 -17.63
CA ALA A 530 9.62 -10.32 -18.97
C ALA A 530 8.16 -9.85 -18.96
N ILE A 531 7.36 -10.30 -18.01
CA ILE A 531 5.94 -9.94 -17.91
C ILE A 531 5.45 -9.90 -16.46
N ARG A 532 4.58 -8.93 -16.19
CA ARG A 532 3.86 -8.75 -14.94
C ARG A 532 2.35 -8.87 -15.16
N PRO A 533 1.79 -10.07 -15.05
CA PRO A 533 0.35 -10.29 -15.13
C PRO A 533 -0.32 -9.95 -13.81
N GLN A 534 -1.46 -9.25 -13.85
CA GLN A 534 -2.19 -8.85 -12.66
C GLN A 534 -3.64 -8.46 -12.94
N GLY A 535 -4.44 -8.33 -11.88
CA GLY A 535 -5.76 -7.69 -11.92
C GLY A 535 -5.68 -6.16 -11.90
N LYS A 536 -6.79 -5.51 -12.27
CA LYS A 536 -6.91 -4.05 -12.26
C LYS A 536 -6.83 -3.47 -10.84
N GLU A 537 -7.33 -4.18 -9.85
CA GLU A 537 -7.47 -3.75 -8.45
C GLU A 537 -6.13 -3.42 -7.78
N ILE A 538 -5.02 -4.05 -8.23
CA ILE A 538 -3.69 -3.84 -7.67
C ILE A 538 -2.78 -2.94 -8.53
N VAL A 539 -3.34 -2.19 -9.49
CA VAL A 539 -2.58 -1.22 -10.29
C VAL A 539 -2.02 -0.08 -9.43
N ARG A 540 -2.83 0.42 -8.47
CA ARG A 540 -2.46 1.52 -7.58
C ARG A 540 -1.40 1.13 -6.55
N THR A 541 -1.30 -0.15 -6.23
CA THR A 541 -0.44 -0.71 -5.20
C THR A 541 0.70 -1.52 -5.83
N TRP A 542 0.50 -2.77 -6.13
CA TRP A 542 1.55 -3.71 -6.57
C TRP A 542 2.28 -3.24 -7.84
N LEU A 543 1.55 -2.78 -8.88
CA LEU A 543 2.17 -2.29 -10.11
C LEU A 543 2.93 -0.99 -9.87
N TYR A 544 2.24 0.02 -9.33
CA TYR A 544 2.81 1.35 -9.15
C TYR A 544 3.99 1.35 -8.18
N TYR A 545 3.86 0.72 -7.00
CA TYR A 545 4.95 0.70 -6.02
C TYR A 545 6.16 -0.11 -6.48
N THR A 546 5.97 -1.14 -7.30
CA THR A 546 7.10 -1.83 -7.94
C THR A 546 7.83 -0.90 -8.92
N LEU A 547 7.09 -0.19 -9.77
CA LEU A 547 7.67 0.76 -10.72
C LEU A 547 8.37 1.91 -10.00
N LEU A 548 7.76 2.49 -8.96
CA LEU A 548 8.35 3.52 -8.11
C LEU A 548 9.71 3.07 -7.54
N LYS A 549 9.74 1.87 -6.90
CA LYS A 549 10.98 1.38 -6.29
C LYS A 549 12.05 0.99 -7.32
N SER A 550 11.65 0.38 -8.44
CA SER A 550 12.59 0.08 -9.54
C SER A 550 13.20 1.36 -10.13
N THR A 551 12.39 2.42 -10.25
CA THR A 551 12.86 3.75 -10.68
C THR A 551 13.85 4.34 -9.69
N LEU A 552 13.49 4.39 -8.40
CA LEU A 552 14.32 5.00 -7.35
C LEU A 552 15.63 4.23 -7.11
N LEU A 553 15.60 2.90 -7.23
CA LEU A 553 16.75 2.04 -6.94
C LEU A 553 17.69 1.90 -8.13
N LEU A 554 17.16 1.67 -9.34
CA LEU A 554 17.90 1.23 -10.51
C LEU A 554 17.76 2.16 -11.72
N ASP A 555 16.84 3.13 -11.69
CA ASP A 555 16.46 3.99 -12.81
C ASP A 555 16.07 3.19 -14.08
N LYS A 556 15.29 2.11 -13.87
CA LYS A 556 14.83 1.19 -14.92
C LYS A 556 13.37 0.82 -14.71
N PRO A 557 12.63 0.46 -15.79
CA PRO A 557 11.32 -0.17 -15.63
C PRO A 557 11.50 -1.53 -14.93
N GLY A 558 10.58 -1.87 -14.04
CA GLY A 558 10.66 -3.14 -13.30
C GLY A 558 10.36 -4.37 -14.16
N PHE A 559 9.73 -4.18 -15.33
CA PHE A 559 9.22 -5.23 -16.23
C PHE A 559 9.09 -4.69 -17.65
N LYS A 560 9.14 -5.61 -18.66
CA LYS A 560 9.01 -5.26 -20.09
C LYS A 560 7.56 -5.20 -20.54
N HIS A 561 6.72 -6.11 -20.02
CA HIS A 561 5.31 -6.20 -20.35
C HIS A 561 4.46 -6.21 -19.10
N VAL A 562 3.28 -5.58 -19.17
CA VAL A 562 2.21 -5.66 -18.16
C VAL A 562 0.98 -6.24 -18.83
N TRP A 563 0.43 -7.31 -18.25
CA TRP A 563 -0.86 -7.83 -18.66
C TRP A 563 -1.87 -7.61 -17.55
N ILE A 564 -2.89 -6.77 -17.83
CA ILE A 564 -4.02 -6.54 -16.92
C ILE A 564 -5.19 -7.34 -17.45
N ASP A 565 -5.56 -8.37 -16.72
CA ASP A 565 -6.65 -9.27 -17.07
C ASP A 565 -8.04 -8.64 -16.89
N GLY A 566 -9.08 -9.40 -17.28
CA GLY A 566 -10.47 -9.00 -17.08
C GLY A 566 -10.91 -9.14 -15.63
N LEU A 567 -11.71 -8.20 -15.15
CA LEU A 567 -12.34 -8.26 -13.83
C LEU A 567 -13.71 -8.96 -13.96
N GLY A 568 -13.87 -10.07 -13.23
CA GLY A 568 -15.19 -10.68 -13.04
C GLY A 568 -16.03 -9.83 -12.08
N MET A 569 -17.17 -9.36 -12.54
CA MET A 569 -18.10 -8.57 -11.71
C MET A 569 -19.23 -9.46 -11.24
N ASP A 570 -19.57 -9.35 -9.95
CA ASP A 570 -20.81 -9.87 -9.43
C ASP A 570 -21.97 -9.01 -9.97
N PRO A 571 -23.09 -9.60 -10.43
CA PRO A 571 -24.23 -8.85 -10.92
C PRO A 571 -25.02 -8.09 -9.84
N TRP A 572 -24.69 -8.26 -8.55
CA TRP A 572 -25.38 -7.66 -7.40
C TRP A 572 -24.66 -6.47 -6.79
#